data_e9dea193b2270bc1f15227b76a85fce6
#
_entry.id   e9dea193b2270bc1f15227b76a85fce6
#
_cell.length_a   1.000
_cell.length_b   1.000
_cell.length_c   1.000
_cell.angle_alpha   90.00
_cell.angle_beta   90.00
_cell.angle_gamma   90.00
#
_symmetry.space_group_name_H-M   'P 1'
#
loop_
_entity.id
_entity.type
_entity.pdbx_description
1 polymer ?
#
loop_
_entity_poly.entity_id
_entity_poly.type
_entity_poly.pdbx_seq_one_letter_code
_entity_poly.pdbx_strand_id
1 'polypeptide(L)'
;MMHIIIVMIFIAFANKLTALEKCDILGSLEADPLKKTVPIKFEDLQYLELIEACTESIEIKDHNIGRYYLLRARGYLRSGSYEKAISDIKHSHDLGYAAATFALATLHHFGEAMPKDLTRAEFLYKLAYSNGVKWAAQGLSILYKDISFSRYNLKLSHEWLEKF
;
A
#
# COMPACT_ATOMS: atom_id res chain seq x y z
N MET A 1 22.01 33.73 -21.04
CA MET A 1 21.94 32.24 -21.01
C MET A 1 21.85 31.67 -19.59
N MET A 2 22.66 32.12 -18.63
CA MET A 2 22.67 31.59 -17.24
C MET A 2 21.33 31.76 -16.49
N HIS A 3 20.60 32.88 -16.65
CA HIS A 3 19.29 33.10 -16.01
C HIS A 3 18.19 32.17 -16.50
N ILE A 4 18.19 31.78 -17.77
CA ILE A 4 17.19 30.87 -18.36
C ILE A 4 17.41 29.46 -17.82
N ILE A 5 18.64 29.00 -17.64
CA ILE A 5 18.98 27.68 -17.10
C ILE A 5 18.55 27.59 -15.63
N ILE A 6 18.76 28.62 -14.82
CA ILE A 6 18.35 28.65 -13.41
C ILE A 6 16.83 28.58 -13.28
N VAL A 7 16.08 29.33 -14.08
CA VAL A 7 14.61 29.31 -14.08
C VAL A 7 14.07 27.92 -14.49
N MET A 8 14.67 27.29 -15.51
CA MET A 8 14.27 25.93 -15.94
C MET A 8 14.54 24.88 -14.86
N ILE A 9 15.63 24.98 -14.12
CA ILE A 9 15.95 24.10 -13.00
C ILE A 9 14.94 24.29 -11.87
N PHE A 10 14.57 25.51 -11.50
CA PHE A 10 13.57 25.78 -10.47
C PHE A 10 12.17 25.27 -10.84
N ILE A 11 11.75 25.41 -12.09
CA ILE A 11 10.46 24.90 -12.58
C ILE A 11 10.44 23.37 -12.54
N ALA A 12 11.52 22.71 -12.95
CA ALA A 12 11.64 21.25 -12.90
C ALA A 12 11.61 20.71 -11.45
N PHE A 13 12.23 21.41 -10.50
CA PHE A 13 12.20 21.06 -9.09
C PHE A 13 10.80 21.25 -8.47
N ALA A 14 10.13 22.34 -8.80
CA ALA A 14 8.76 22.61 -8.33
C ALA A 14 7.77 21.54 -8.85
N ASN A 15 7.88 21.16 -10.12
CA ASN A 15 7.02 20.10 -10.70
C ASN A 15 7.28 18.73 -10.05
N LYS A 16 8.52 18.39 -9.72
CA LYS A 16 8.85 17.14 -9.00
C LYS A 16 8.21 17.09 -7.63
N LEU A 17 8.31 18.16 -6.85
CA LEU A 17 7.75 18.21 -5.50
C LEU A 17 6.23 18.08 -5.53
N THR A 18 5.56 18.73 -6.48
CA THR A 18 4.10 18.67 -6.63
C THR A 18 3.61 17.27 -7.02
N ALA A 19 4.33 16.52 -7.85
CA ALA A 19 3.96 15.16 -8.23
C ALA A 19 4.00 14.19 -7.02
N LEU A 20 5.08 14.24 -6.22
CA LEU A 20 5.24 13.42 -5.02
C LEU A 20 4.13 13.70 -4.00
N GLU A 21 3.86 15.00 -3.73
CA GLU A 21 2.78 15.41 -2.82
C GLU A 21 1.40 15.00 -3.33
N LYS A 22 1.14 15.14 -4.63
CA LYS A 22 -0.15 14.79 -5.25
C LYS A 22 -0.45 13.30 -5.11
N CYS A 23 0.54 12.42 -5.35
CA CYS A 23 0.38 10.97 -5.12
C CYS A 23 0.03 10.66 -3.66
N ASP A 24 0.73 11.28 -2.69
CA ASP A 24 0.45 11.11 -1.27
C ASP A 24 -0.95 11.62 -0.88
N ILE A 25 -1.36 12.78 -1.38
CA ILE A 25 -2.69 13.37 -1.09
C ILE A 25 -3.82 12.49 -1.63
N LEU A 26 -3.69 12.00 -2.86
CA LEU A 26 -4.74 11.24 -3.53
C LEU A 26 -4.80 9.77 -3.09
N GLY A 27 -3.70 9.21 -2.59
CA GLY A 27 -3.57 7.78 -2.37
C GLY A 27 -3.35 7.33 -0.94
N SER A 28 -3.19 8.24 0.04
CA SER A 28 -2.88 7.88 1.42
C SER A 28 -3.86 6.87 2.01
N LEU A 29 -3.35 5.88 2.75
CA LEU A 29 -4.17 4.84 3.39
C LEU A 29 -3.95 4.79 4.91
N GLU A 30 -5.02 4.45 5.65
CA GLU A 30 -4.98 4.44 7.13
C GLU A 30 -3.99 3.41 7.68
N ALA A 31 -3.87 2.26 7.05
CA ALA A 31 -3.00 1.19 7.50
C ALA A 31 -1.49 1.48 7.31
N ASP A 32 -1.12 2.54 6.59
CA ASP A 32 0.27 2.88 6.37
C ASP A 32 0.87 3.67 7.55
N PRO A 33 1.81 3.10 8.32
CA PRO A 33 2.47 3.80 9.41
C PRO A 33 3.34 4.98 8.94
N LEU A 34 3.70 5.01 7.66
CA LEU A 34 4.54 6.05 7.04
C LEU A 34 3.74 7.03 6.18
N LYS A 35 2.40 7.03 6.30
CA LYS A 35 1.54 7.96 5.57
C LYS A 35 1.95 9.41 5.80
N LYS A 36 1.88 10.23 4.75
CA LYS A 36 2.30 11.65 4.77
C LYS A 36 1.13 12.61 4.84
N THR A 37 -0.07 12.14 4.48
CA THR A 37 -1.28 12.96 4.41
C THR A 37 -2.46 12.27 5.06
N VAL A 38 -3.59 12.96 5.14
CA VAL A 38 -4.84 12.38 5.63
C VAL A 38 -5.25 11.21 4.72
N PRO A 39 -5.61 10.06 5.28
CA PRO A 39 -6.03 8.90 4.50
C PRO A 39 -7.30 9.16 3.71
N ILE A 40 -7.33 8.63 2.49
CA ILE A 40 -8.52 8.62 1.63
C ILE A 40 -9.17 7.23 1.70
N LYS A 41 -10.48 7.17 1.89
CA LYS A 41 -11.23 5.91 1.85
C LYS A 41 -11.14 5.30 0.45
N PHE A 42 -11.22 3.98 0.37
CA PHE A 42 -11.07 3.28 -0.91
C PHE A 42 -12.16 3.65 -1.93
N GLU A 43 -13.39 3.82 -1.45
CA GLU A 43 -14.54 4.23 -2.27
C GLU A 43 -14.43 5.65 -2.83
N ASP A 44 -13.68 6.54 -2.14
CA ASP A 44 -13.53 7.96 -2.50
C ASP A 44 -12.32 8.23 -3.42
N LEU A 45 -11.55 7.17 -3.77
CA LEU A 45 -10.35 7.33 -4.59
C LEU A 45 -10.66 7.86 -5.99
N GLN A 46 -10.04 8.97 -6.35
CA GLN A 46 -9.97 9.50 -7.71
C GLN A 46 -8.90 8.73 -8.47
N TYR A 47 -9.22 7.49 -8.87
CA TYR A 47 -8.23 6.49 -9.30
C TYR A 47 -7.45 6.88 -10.55
N LEU A 48 -8.04 7.59 -11.51
CA LEU A 48 -7.33 8.04 -12.71
C LEU A 48 -6.22 9.03 -12.36
N GLU A 49 -6.57 10.06 -11.59
CA GLU A 49 -5.60 11.08 -11.16
C GLU A 49 -4.54 10.49 -10.21
N LEU A 50 -4.93 9.55 -9.35
CA LEU A 50 -4.01 8.85 -8.46
C LEU A 50 -2.98 8.04 -9.25
N ILE A 51 -3.42 7.26 -10.25
CA ILE A 51 -2.53 6.44 -11.08
C ILE A 51 -1.53 7.33 -11.82
N GLU A 52 -1.99 8.45 -12.40
CA GLU A 52 -1.14 9.41 -13.10
C GLU A 52 -0.09 10.01 -12.16
N ALA A 53 -0.53 10.62 -11.05
CA ALA A 53 0.36 11.28 -10.09
C ALA A 53 1.41 10.31 -9.49
N CYS A 54 1.01 9.07 -9.16
CA CYS A 54 1.94 8.09 -8.63
C CYS A 54 2.87 7.53 -9.71
N THR A 55 2.45 7.49 -10.98
CA THR A 55 3.35 7.11 -12.10
C THR A 55 4.46 8.14 -12.28
N GLU A 56 4.13 9.42 -12.29
CA GLU A 56 5.12 10.50 -12.32
C GLU A 56 6.07 10.42 -11.11
N SER A 57 5.53 10.14 -9.91
CA SER A 57 6.33 10.00 -8.68
C SER A 57 7.33 8.83 -8.75
N ILE A 58 6.94 7.71 -9.37
CA ILE A 58 7.81 6.55 -9.58
C ILE A 58 8.94 6.87 -10.56
N GLU A 59 8.67 7.64 -11.62
CA GLU A 59 9.67 8.05 -12.60
C GLU A 59 10.75 8.95 -11.99
N ILE A 60 10.40 9.72 -10.96
CA ILE A 60 11.35 10.55 -10.21
C ILE A 60 12.39 9.70 -9.44
N LYS A 61 12.11 8.43 -9.16
CA LYS A 61 12.97 7.49 -8.43
C LYS A 61 13.40 8.00 -7.04
N ASP A 62 12.45 8.58 -6.32
CA ASP A 62 12.65 8.95 -4.91
C ASP A 62 12.92 7.72 -4.04
N HIS A 63 13.59 7.91 -2.90
CA HIS A 63 13.89 6.83 -1.94
C HIS A 63 12.62 6.18 -1.33
N ASN A 64 11.45 6.82 -1.45
CA ASN A 64 10.16 6.29 -1.01
C ASN A 64 9.39 5.58 -2.14
N ILE A 65 10.05 5.15 -3.19
CA ILE A 65 9.43 4.58 -4.40
C ILE A 65 8.47 3.41 -4.08
N GLY A 66 8.76 2.60 -3.06
CA GLY A 66 7.87 1.53 -2.58
C GLY A 66 6.49 2.06 -2.18
N ARG A 67 6.41 3.23 -1.53
CA ARG A 67 5.15 3.87 -1.18
C ARG A 67 4.34 4.22 -2.42
N TYR A 68 4.96 4.82 -3.44
CA TYR A 68 4.24 5.23 -4.65
C TYR A 68 3.71 4.04 -5.46
N TYR A 69 4.43 2.92 -5.50
CA TYR A 69 3.90 1.67 -6.05
C TYR A 69 2.64 1.20 -5.30
N LEU A 70 2.65 1.20 -3.97
CA LEU A 70 1.47 0.82 -3.19
C LEU A 70 0.28 1.78 -3.43
N LEU A 71 0.53 3.09 -3.45
CA LEU A 71 -0.52 4.08 -3.68
C LEU A 71 -1.10 3.94 -5.09
N ARG A 72 -0.25 3.71 -6.13
CA ARG A 72 -0.72 3.44 -7.48
C ARG A 72 -1.53 2.16 -7.58
N ALA A 73 -1.12 1.12 -6.87
CA ALA A 73 -1.85 -0.14 -6.79
C ALA A 73 -3.27 0.05 -6.24
N ARG A 74 -3.48 0.94 -5.27
CA ARG A 74 -4.82 1.29 -4.80
C ARG A 74 -5.69 1.87 -5.92
N GLY A 75 -5.13 2.73 -6.76
CA GLY A 75 -5.79 3.25 -7.95
C GLY A 75 -6.15 2.13 -8.94
N TYR A 76 -5.22 1.20 -9.18
CA TYR A 76 -5.47 0.05 -10.06
C TYR A 76 -6.53 -0.90 -9.49
N LEU A 77 -6.54 -1.18 -8.19
CA LEU A 77 -7.61 -1.96 -7.54
C LEU A 77 -8.96 -1.29 -7.74
N ARG A 78 -9.03 0.02 -7.53
CA ARG A 78 -10.29 0.79 -7.67
C ARG A 78 -10.78 0.84 -9.10
N SER A 79 -9.88 0.79 -10.10
CA SER A 79 -10.23 0.74 -11.53
C SER A 79 -10.55 -0.67 -12.05
N GLY A 80 -10.40 -1.72 -11.23
CA GLY A 80 -10.54 -3.12 -11.64
C GLY A 80 -9.33 -3.68 -12.41
N SER A 81 -8.20 -2.94 -12.47
CA SER A 81 -6.96 -3.37 -13.15
C SER A 81 -6.12 -4.27 -12.24
N TYR A 82 -6.67 -5.42 -11.85
CA TYR A 82 -6.12 -6.29 -10.80
C TYR A 82 -4.70 -6.78 -11.08
N GLU A 83 -4.36 -7.15 -12.29
CA GLU A 83 -3.00 -7.61 -12.64
C GLU A 83 -1.94 -6.53 -12.38
N LYS A 84 -2.23 -5.29 -12.77
CA LYS A 84 -1.35 -4.15 -12.52
C LYS A 84 -1.22 -3.85 -11.02
N ALA A 85 -2.33 -3.93 -10.31
CA ALA A 85 -2.36 -3.72 -8.86
C ALA A 85 -1.49 -4.76 -8.13
N ILE A 86 -1.64 -6.05 -8.46
CA ILE A 86 -0.85 -7.13 -7.87
C ILE A 86 0.63 -6.96 -8.17
N SER A 87 0.98 -6.58 -9.40
CA SER A 87 2.36 -6.32 -9.80
C SER A 87 2.97 -5.20 -8.96
N ASP A 88 2.27 -4.08 -8.80
CA ASP A 88 2.74 -2.94 -8.02
C ASP A 88 2.85 -3.28 -6.52
N ILE A 89 1.85 -3.99 -5.94
CA ILE A 89 1.90 -4.43 -4.53
C ILE A 89 3.10 -5.35 -4.29
N LYS A 90 3.34 -6.32 -5.16
CA LYS A 90 4.51 -7.22 -5.06
C LYS A 90 5.80 -6.43 -5.15
N HIS A 91 5.93 -5.54 -6.13
CA HIS A 91 7.14 -4.72 -6.29
C HIS A 91 7.38 -3.84 -5.05
N SER A 92 6.34 -3.21 -4.51
CA SER A 92 6.41 -2.44 -3.27
C SER A 92 6.82 -3.30 -2.06
N HIS A 93 6.28 -4.52 -1.96
CA HIS A 93 6.66 -5.51 -0.94
C HIS A 93 8.15 -5.91 -1.05
N ASP A 94 8.62 -6.19 -2.26
CA ASP A 94 10.01 -6.58 -2.54
C ASP A 94 11.00 -5.45 -2.21
N LEU A 95 10.55 -4.19 -2.31
CA LEU A 95 11.28 -3.01 -1.83
C LEU A 95 11.21 -2.83 -0.29
N GLY A 96 10.60 -3.75 0.43
CA GLY A 96 10.52 -3.75 1.89
C GLY A 96 9.45 -2.81 2.48
N TYR A 97 8.50 -2.31 1.66
CA TYR A 97 7.48 -1.39 2.17
C TYR A 97 6.42 -2.13 3.00
N ALA A 98 6.39 -1.87 4.30
CA ALA A 98 5.59 -2.64 5.26
C ALA A 98 4.08 -2.63 4.96
N ALA A 99 3.52 -1.48 4.56
CA ALA A 99 2.11 -1.38 4.20
C ALA A 99 1.76 -2.19 2.95
N ALA A 100 2.70 -2.39 2.02
CA ALA A 100 2.50 -3.28 0.87
C ALA A 100 2.53 -4.76 1.28
N THR A 101 3.36 -5.12 2.26
CA THR A 101 3.34 -6.46 2.87
C THR A 101 1.96 -6.76 3.48
N PHE A 102 1.36 -5.78 4.17
CA PHE A 102 -0.01 -5.89 4.69
C PHE A 102 -1.04 -6.03 3.55
N ALA A 103 -0.94 -5.22 2.49
CA ALA A 103 -1.83 -5.32 1.34
C ALA A 103 -1.73 -6.70 0.66
N LEU A 104 -0.51 -7.22 0.48
CA LEU A 104 -0.30 -8.56 -0.09
C LEU A 104 -0.87 -9.66 0.81
N ALA A 105 -0.77 -9.52 2.14
CA ALA A 105 -1.41 -10.41 3.09
C ALA A 105 -2.94 -10.44 2.91
N THR A 106 -3.55 -9.26 2.74
CA THR A 106 -4.98 -9.09 2.51
C THR A 106 -5.44 -9.79 1.22
N LEU A 107 -4.68 -9.64 0.13
CA LEU A 107 -4.98 -10.32 -1.14
C LEU A 107 -4.96 -11.85 -0.99
N HIS A 108 -3.96 -12.41 -0.29
CA HIS A 108 -3.90 -13.84 0.01
C HIS A 108 -5.01 -14.31 0.96
N HIS A 109 -5.41 -13.45 1.90
CA HIS A 109 -6.45 -13.78 2.88
C HIS A 109 -7.82 -13.93 2.23
N PHE A 110 -8.23 -12.94 1.44
CA PHE A 110 -9.57 -12.91 0.86
C PHE A 110 -9.65 -13.59 -0.51
N GLY A 111 -8.56 -13.68 -1.24
CA GLY A 111 -8.54 -14.34 -2.55
C GLY A 111 -9.24 -13.52 -3.65
N GLU A 112 -9.35 -12.18 -3.48
CA GLU A 112 -10.15 -11.35 -4.39
C GLU A 112 -9.49 -11.14 -5.77
N ALA A 113 -8.19 -11.02 -5.84
CA ALA A 113 -7.49 -10.75 -7.09
C ALA A 113 -6.43 -11.82 -7.42
N MET A 114 -6.24 -12.77 -6.53
CA MET A 114 -5.29 -13.88 -6.64
C MET A 114 -5.77 -15.07 -5.79
N PRO A 115 -5.27 -16.29 -6.01
CA PRO A 115 -5.68 -17.45 -5.22
C PRO A 115 -5.51 -17.25 -3.70
N LYS A 116 -6.55 -17.62 -2.95
CA LYS A 116 -6.55 -17.57 -1.48
C LYS A 116 -5.46 -18.50 -0.91
N ASP A 117 -4.62 -17.96 -0.02
CA ASP A 117 -3.59 -18.70 0.73
C ASP A 117 -3.51 -18.16 2.16
N LEU A 118 -4.24 -18.81 3.08
CA LEU A 118 -4.32 -18.37 4.47
C LEU A 118 -3.00 -18.56 5.23
N THR A 119 -2.18 -19.52 4.83
CA THR A 119 -0.85 -19.73 5.44
C THR A 119 0.10 -18.61 5.03
N ARG A 120 0.08 -18.23 3.77
CA ARG A 120 0.86 -17.09 3.28
C ARG A 120 0.38 -15.78 3.87
N ALA A 121 -0.95 -15.61 3.98
CA ALA A 121 -1.55 -14.42 4.61
C ALA A 121 -1.09 -14.26 6.06
N GLU A 122 -1.11 -15.34 6.87
CA GLU A 122 -0.63 -15.30 8.25
C GLU A 122 0.83 -14.85 8.35
N PHE A 123 1.69 -15.44 7.54
CA PHE A 123 3.11 -15.06 7.51
C PHE A 123 3.28 -13.57 7.18
N LEU A 124 2.62 -13.09 6.14
CA LEU A 124 2.72 -11.71 5.69
C LEU A 124 2.12 -10.71 6.69
N TYR A 125 1.00 -11.04 7.33
CA TYR A 125 0.45 -10.21 8.40
C TYR A 125 1.42 -10.09 9.59
N LYS A 126 2.01 -11.20 10.04
CA LYS A 126 3.01 -11.18 11.12
C LYS A 126 4.21 -10.32 10.75
N LEU A 127 4.69 -10.45 9.51
CA LEU A 127 5.79 -9.64 8.98
C LEU A 127 5.41 -8.15 8.92
N ALA A 128 4.22 -7.81 8.43
CA ALA A 128 3.74 -6.43 8.38
C ALA A 128 3.61 -5.84 9.80
N TYR A 129 3.07 -6.60 10.75
CA TYR A 129 2.94 -6.19 12.14
C TYR A 129 4.31 -5.90 12.77
N SER A 130 5.29 -6.79 12.59
CA SER A 130 6.66 -6.60 13.11
C SER A 130 7.36 -5.37 12.52
N ASN A 131 6.92 -4.93 11.33
CA ASN A 131 7.39 -3.71 10.67
C ASN A 131 6.49 -2.49 10.92
N GLY A 132 5.65 -2.53 11.97
CA GLY A 132 4.90 -1.38 12.49
C GLY A 132 3.51 -1.18 11.92
N VAL A 133 3.01 -2.06 11.05
CA VAL A 133 1.63 -1.98 10.52
C VAL A 133 0.66 -2.57 11.54
N LYS A 134 0.12 -1.75 12.44
CA LYS A 134 -0.81 -2.19 13.48
C LYS A 134 -2.06 -2.89 12.93
N TRP A 135 -2.59 -2.45 11.79
CA TRP A 135 -3.73 -3.06 11.11
C TRP A 135 -3.55 -4.56 10.79
N ALA A 136 -2.30 -5.03 10.73
CA ALA A 136 -2.03 -6.44 10.54
C ALA A 136 -2.46 -7.30 11.74
N ALA A 137 -2.53 -6.74 12.95
CA ALA A 137 -3.08 -7.42 14.13
C ALA A 137 -4.57 -7.70 13.96
N GLN A 138 -5.34 -6.73 13.43
CA GLN A 138 -6.75 -6.95 13.08
C GLN A 138 -6.89 -8.00 11.97
N GLY A 139 -6.03 -7.96 10.94
CA GLY A 139 -5.98 -8.97 9.88
C GLY A 139 -5.76 -10.38 10.44
N LEU A 140 -4.82 -10.56 11.38
CA LEU A 140 -4.57 -11.83 12.07
C LEU A 140 -5.75 -12.25 12.94
N SER A 141 -6.39 -11.32 13.65
CA SER A 141 -7.59 -11.61 14.43
C SER A 141 -8.70 -12.20 13.54
N ILE A 142 -8.96 -11.59 12.38
CA ILE A 142 -9.97 -12.08 11.43
C ILE A 142 -9.54 -13.44 10.86
N LEU A 143 -8.27 -13.60 10.47
CA LEU A 143 -7.73 -14.84 9.93
C LEU A 143 -7.92 -16.03 10.88
N TYR A 144 -7.62 -15.86 12.16
CA TYR A 144 -7.76 -16.92 13.16
C TYR A 144 -9.23 -17.26 13.53
N LYS A 145 -10.19 -16.45 13.09
CA LYS A 145 -11.63 -16.74 13.13
C LYS A 145 -12.15 -17.48 11.90
N ASP A 146 -11.37 -17.56 10.82
CA ASP A 146 -11.78 -18.28 9.62
C ASP A 146 -11.74 -19.80 9.88
N ILE A 147 -12.91 -20.44 9.90
CA ILE A 147 -13.06 -21.88 10.13
C ILE A 147 -12.41 -22.75 9.05
N SER A 148 -12.15 -22.20 7.87
CA SER A 148 -11.43 -22.87 6.78
C SER A 148 -9.91 -22.85 6.98
N PHE A 149 -9.41 -22.06 7.93
CA PHE A 149 -8.00 -22.00 8.24
C PHE A 149 -7.58 -23.17 9.12
N SER A 150 -6.57 -23.93 8.70
CA SER A 150 -6.08 -25.11 9.45
C SER A 150 -5.59 -24.78 10.88
N ARG A 151 -5.32 -23.50 11.14
CA ARG A 151 -4.90 -22.98 12.45
C ARG A 151 -5.98 -22.10 13.09
N TYR A 152 -7.26 -22.34 12.78
CA TYR A 152 -8.39 -21.70 13.45
C TYR A 152 -8.21 -21.71 14.98
N ASN A 153 -8.32 -20.55 15.62
CA ASN A 153 -8.09 -20.41 17.06
C ASN A 153 -8.69 -19.10 17.59
N LEU A 154 -9.87 -19.20 18.23
CA LEU A 154 -10.57 -18.03 18.78
C LEU A 154 -9.78 -17.32 19.88
N LYS A 155 -9.04 -18.07 20.72
CA LYS A 155 -8.21 -17.45 21.76
C LYS A 155 -7.12 -16.58 21.13
N LEU A 156 -6.41 -17.13 20.15
CA LEU A 156 -5.36 -16.39 19.43
C LEU A 156 -5.92 -15.21 18.64
N SER A 157 -7.14 -15.34 18.11
CA SER A 157 -7.85 -14.22 17.46
C SER A 157 -8.06 -13.05 18.44
N HIS A 158 -8.51 -13.33 19.67
CA HIS A 158 -8.69 -12.29 20.69
C HIS A 158 -7.37 -11.66 21.11
N GLU A 159 -6.33 -12.47 21.32
CA GLU A 159 -4.98 -11.96 21.65
C GLU A 159 -4.42 -11.01 20.57
N TRP A 160 -4.72 -11.26 19.30
CA TRP A 160 -4.32 -10.36 18.22
C TRP A 160 -5.19 -9.10 18.15
N LEU A 161 -6.47 -9.20 18.47
CA LEU A 161 -7.34 -8.03 18.51
C LEU A 161 -6.93 -7.04 19.60
N GLU A 162 -6.44 -7.53 20.74
CA GLU A 162 -5.94 -6.68 21.83
C GLU A 162 -4.65 -5.93 21.48
N LYS A 163 -3.95 -6.33 20.42
CA LYS A 163 -2.73 -5.67 19.92
C LYS A 163 -3.00 -4.60 18.87
N PHE A 164 -4.23 -4.47 18.40
CA PHE A 164 -4.65 -3.45 17.43
C PHE A 164 -4.96 -2.13 18.11
#